data_8f8b4f30b76ea95a060edc18d62f9c4d
#
_entry.id   8f8b4f30b76ea95a060edc18d62f9c4d
#
_cell.length_a   1.000
_cell.length_b   1.000
_cell.length_c   1.000
_cell.angle_alpha   90.00
_cell.angle_beta   90.00
_cell.angle_gamma   90.00
#
_symmetry.space_group_name_H-M   'P 1'
#
loop_
_entity.id
_entity.type
_entity.pdbx_description
1 polymer ?
#
loop_
_entity_poly.entity_id
_entity_poly.type
_entity_poly.pdbx_seq_one_letter_code
_entity_poly.pdbx_strand_id
1 'polypeptide(L)'
;MKKLLLAAMSSALLVLGVTPGASGGPGPHGISSDNVEHVAFIPFEAGTATGARIVGKYLYVTSWKTFSIYDVSDPAAPQLESITPFEFKFENEDVATNGKVLIFSEELPNAALHVWDVRDKANPAKLATLEGAGQHTMSCLFNCKWLYGSDGAIVDLRKPAKPKLMSSTWGDKAATGNGHDVVEIRRGIVLTATDPIQLLDARKDPAHPKMIAVAKPMNEFVHSVQWPNLGRDKFMLAGGETWVPGQDATCSGSTAGISTWNGANWKKTHSFQMIDIFRPKAGSYTDGRPPVNAPFGCSSHWFQHHPKFKNGGVIAAGFYNHGTRFLNVSKKGKISELGWFLPTGGGTSAAYWRTKRIVYAIDYQRGFDVLKYNGKF
;
A
#
# COMPACT_ATOMS: atom_id res chain seq x y z
N MET A 1 -20.60 -64.99 -42.03
CA MET A 1 -20.29 -64.47 -40.72
C MET A 1 -19.06 -63.58 -40.91
N LYS A 2 -19.30 -62.28 -41.01
CA LYS A 2 -18.24 -61.27 -41.23
C LYS A 2 -17.85 -60.66 -39.88
N LYS A 3 -16.60 -60.81 -39.47
CA LYS A 3 -16.03 -60.17 -38.30
C LYS A 3 -15.68 -58.70 -38.62
N LEU A 4 -16.31 -57.75 -37.94
CA LEU A 4 -15.91 -56.34 -37.95
C LEU A 4 -14.77 -56.18 -36.96
N LEU A 5 -13.61 -55.68 -37.44
CA LEU A 5 -12.54 -55.13 -36.58
C LEU A 5 -12.85 -53.67 -36.30
N LEU A 6 -13.04 -53.33 -35.03
CA LEU A 6 -13.03 -51.94 -34.56
C LEU A 6 -11.58 -51.51 -34.33
N ALA A 7 -11.14 -50.53 -35.09
CA ALA A 7 -9.87 -49.85 -34.86
C ALA A 7 -10.11 -48.70 -33.85
N ALA A 8 -9.51 -48.77 -32.68
CA ALA A 8 -9.52 -47.70 -31.70
C ALA A 8 -8.46 -46.67 -32.10
N MET A 9 -8.87 -45.49 -32.53
CA MET A 9 -8.00 -44.32 -32.68
C MET A 9 -7.83 -43.66 -31.33
N SER A 10 -6.62 -43.82 -30.75
CA SER A 10 -6.18 -43.03 -29.57
C SER A 10 -5.77 -41.63 -30.03
N SER A 11 -6.62 -40.65 -29.76
CA SER A 11 -6.27 -39.25 -29.95
C SER A 11 -5.38 -38.82 -28.78
N ALA A 12 -4.09 -38.69 -29.02
CA ALA A 12 -3.19 -38.05 -28.10
C ALA A 12 -3.49 -36.53 -28.09
N LEU A 13 -4.09 -36.04 -27.02
CA LEU A 13 -4.18 -34.60 -26.76
C LEU A 13 -2.77 -34.11 -26.40
N LEU A 14 -2.16 -33.40 -27.35
CA LEU A 14 -0.96 -32.60 -27.06
C LEU A 14 -1.41 -31.40 -26.23
N VAL A 15 -1.26 -31.47 -24.93
CA VAL A 15 -1.34 -30.30 -24.05
C VAL A 15 -0.08 -29.47 -24.30
N LEU A 16 -0.20 -28.50 -25.17
CA LEU A 16 0.80 -27.42 -25.29
C LEU A 16 0.72 -26.63 -23.98
N GLY A 17 1.66 -26.90 -23.09
CA GLY A 17 1.89 -26.08 -21.92
C GLY A 17 2.27 -24.67 -22.38
N VAL A 18 1.32 -23.75 -22.33
CA VAL A 18 1.60 -22.33 -22.41
C VAL A 18 2.26 -21.96 -21.10
N THR A 19 3.58 -21.92 -21.07
CA THR A 19 4.32 -21.20 -20.04
C THR A 19 3.95 -19.73 -20.24
N PRO A 20 3.41 -19.04 -19.23
CA PRO A 20 3.27 -17.59 -19.30
C PRO A 20 4.68 -17.00 -19.25
N GLY A 21 5.30 -16.84 -20.40
CA GLY A 21 6.46 -16.01 -20.54
C GLY A 21 6.02 -14.58 -20.34
N ALA A 22 6.40 -13.98 -19.22
CA ALA A 22 6.32 -12.55 -19.04
C ALA A 22 7.24 -11.88 -20.09
N SER A 23 6.77 -11.70 -21.29
CA SER A 23 7.43 -10.88 -22.29
C SER A 23 7.13 -9.41 -22.00
N GLY A 24 7.70 -8.89 -20.91
CA GLY A 24 7.77 -7.47 -20.65
C GLY A 24 8.79 -6.83 -21.59
N GLY A 25 8.44 -6.66 -22.86
CA GLY A 25 9.17 -5.76 -23.73
C GLY A 25 8.86 -4.31 -23.35
N PRO A 26 9.80 -3.36 -23.54
CA PRO A 26 9.53 -1.95 -23.31
C PRO A 26 8.53 -1.44 -24.34
N GLY A 27 7.24 -1.52 -24.01
CA GLY A 27 6.19 -0.83 -24.74
C GLY A 27 5.97 0.57 -24.14
N PRO A 28 5.25 1.47 -24.82
CA PRO A 28 4.96 2.81 -24.31
C PRO A 28 3.93 2.73 -23.16
N HIS A 29 4.36 2.22 -22.01
CA HIS A 29 3.50 2.12 -20.84
C HIS A 29 3.36 3.45 -20.08
N GLY A 30 4.13 4.46 -20.47
CA GLY A 30 4.12 5.78 -19.86
C GLY A 30 5.32 6.62 -20.29
N ILE A 31 5.45 7.77 -19.69
CA ILE A 31 6.57 8.70 -19.84
C ILE A 31 7.24 8.94 -18.47
N SER A 32 8.53 9.24 -18.50
CA SER A 32 9.31 9.46 -17.27
C SER A 32 10.29 10.60 -17.39
N SER A 33 10.74 11.12 -16.25
CA SER A 33 11.92 11.98 -16.20
C SER A 33 13.20 11.18 -16.49
N ASP A 34 14.26 11.84 -16.93
CA ASP A 34 15.52 11.23 -17.39
C ASP A 34 16.18 10.28 -16.38
N ASN A 35 15.90 10.47 -15.10
CA ASN A 35 16.48 9.67 -14.01
C ASN A 35 15.55 8.55 -13.51
N VAL A 36 14.45 8.30 -14.20
CA VAL A 36 13.53 7.19 -13.93
C VAL A 36 13.39 6.32 -15.16
N GLU A 37 13.79 5.07 -15.06
CA GLU A 37 13.73 4.06 -16.11
C GLU A 37 12.54 3.13 -15.86
N HIS A 38 11.67 2.95 -16.84
CA HIS A 38 10.64 1.92 -16.83
C HIS A 38 11.28 0.59 -17.24
N VAL A 39 11.27 -0.39 -16.32
CA VAL A 39 11.96 -1.67 -16.50
C VAL A 39 11.02 -2.74 -17.03
N ALA A 40 9.82 -2.85 -16.42
CA ALA A 40 8.82 -3.83 -16.79
C ALA A 40 7.42 -3.38 -16.35
N PHE A 41 6.42 -3.97 -16.96
CA PHE A 41 5.03 -3.85 -16.57
C PHE A 41 4.46 -5.25 -16.33
N ILE A 42 3.82 -5.44 -15.18
CA ILE A 42 3.18 -6.70 -14.79
C ILE A 42 1.67 -6.43 -14.75
N PRO A 43 0.92 -6.91 -15.76
CA PRO A 43 -0.53 -6.76 -15.77
C PRO A 43 -1.18 -7.61 -14.68
N PHE A 44 -2.30 -7.16 -14.13
CA PHE A 44 -3.13 -8.01 -13.31
C PHE A 44 -4.11 -8.77 -14.19
N GLU A 45 -4.02 -10.08 -14.16
CA GLU A 45 -4.97 -10.95 -14.84
C GLU A 45 -6.34 -10.95 -14.17
N ALA A 46 -6.42 -10.54 -12.92
CA ALA A 46 -7.59 -10.64 -12.07
C ALA A 46 -8.30 -9.30 -11.78
N GLY A 47 -8.04 -8.28 -12.55
CA GLY A 47 -8.70 -6.97 -12.44
C GLY A 47 -7.90 -5.92 -11.68
N THR A 48 -8.60 -4.93 -11.13
CA THR A 48 -8.04 -3.75 -10.47
C THR A 48 -7.29 -4.10 -9.19
N ALA A 49 -6.04 -3.67 -9.08
CA ALA A 49 -5.31 -3.75 -7.81
C ALA A 49 -5.84 -2.71 -6.83
N THR A 50 -5.96 -3.08 -5.56
CA THR A 50 -6.40 -2.15 -4.51
C THR A 50 -5.29 -1.88 -3.51
N GLY A 51 -4.50 -2.88 -3.14
CA GLY A 51 -3.40 -2.71 -2.20
C GLY A 51 -2.25 -3.67 -2.44
N ALA A 52 -1.10 -3.37 -1.87
CA ALA A 52 0.05 -4.26 -1.94
C ALA A 52 0.99 -4.12 -0.75
N ARG A 53 1.73 -5.21 -0.47
CA ARG A 53 2.79 -5.22 0.55
C ARG A 53 3.93 -6.15 0.17
N ILE A 54 5.15 -5.70 0.41
CA ILE A 54 6.36 -6.52 0.21
C ILE A 54 6.81 -7.07 1.56
N VAL A 55 6.96 -8.41 1.65
CA VAL A 55 7.54 -9.09 2.81
C VAL A 55 8.59 -10.09 2.36
N GLY A 56 9.85 -9.86 2.71
CA GLY A 56 10.97 -10.68 2.26
C GLY A 56 11.12 -10.64 0.74
N LYS A 57 11.00 -11.80 0.11
CA LYS A 57 11.08 -11.94 -1.34
C LYS A 57 9.71 -12.05 -2.02
N TYR A 58 8.63 -11.72 -1.32
CA TYR A 58 7.28 -11.83 -1.86
C TYR A 58 6.56 -10.49 -1.86
N LEU A 59 5.82 -10.22 -2.94
CA LEU A 59 4.86 -9.15 -3.07
C LEU A 59 3.46 -9.75 -2.98
N TYR A 60 2.64 -9.22 -2.09
CA TYR A 60 1.23 -9.57 -1.93
C TYR A 60 0.40 -8.43 -2.51
N VAL A 61 -0.55 -8.76 -3.37
CA VAL A 61 -1.39 -7.76 -4.04
C VAL A 61 -2.85 -8.18 -3.93
N THR A 62 -3.69 -7.26 -3.54
CA THR A 62 -5.14 -7.43 -3.52
C THR A 62 -5.79 -6.82 -4.75
N SER A 63 -6.92 -7.36 -5.14
CA SER A 63 -7.85 -6.79 -6.11
C SER A 63 -9.28 -6.92 -5.57
N TRP A 64 -10.27 -6.48 -6.34
CA TRP A 64 -11.69 -6.63 -5.95
C TRP A 64 -12.15 -8.09 -5.87
N LYS A 65 -11.47 -9.02 -6.56
CA LYS A 65 -11.93 -10.41 -6.71
C LYS A 65 -10.87 -11.45 -6.40
N THR A 66 -9.65 -11.04 -6.10
CA THR A 66 -8.54 -11.96 -5.84
C THR A 66 -7.51 -11.34 -4.93
N PHE A 67 -6.64 -12.18 -4.40
CA PHE A 67 -5.31 -11.75 -4.03
C PHE A 67 -4.26 -12.59 -4.74
N SER A 68 -3.15 -11.97 -5.04
CA SER A 68 -2.04 -12.58 -5.78
C SER A 68 -0.75 -12.50 -4.97
N ILE A 69 0.09 -13.52 -5.11
CA ILE A 69 1.42 -13.56 -4.51
C ILE A 69 2.44 -13.69 -5.62
N TYR A 70 3.43 -12.81 -5.61
CA TYR A 70 4.56 -12.82 -6.57
C TYR A 70 5.87 -13.09 -5.84
N ASP A 71 6.72 -13.98 -6.39
CA ASP A 71 8.14 -14.01 -6.03
C ASP A 71 8.85 -12.85 -6.70
N VAL A 72 9.47 -12.01 -5.91
CA VAL A 72 10.22 -10.83 -6.34
C VAL A 72 11.70 -10.96 -5.99
N SER A 73 12.22 -12.21 -6.00
CA SER A 73 13.66 -12.50 -5.82
C SER A 73 14.49 -11.82 -6.88
N ASP A 74 14.05 -11.88 -8.15
CA ASP A 74 14.50 -10.96 -9.20
C ASP A 74 13.61 -9.71 -9.16
N PRO A 75 14.10 -8.58 -8.70
CA PRO A 75 13.30 -7.38 -8.59
C PRO A 75 12.83 -6.80 -9.95
N ALA A 76 13.52 -7.14 -11.02
CA ALA A 76 13.20 -6.66 -12.38
C ALA A 76 12.20 -7.58 -13.10
N ALA A 77 12.04 -8.82 -12.64
CA ALA A 77 11.21 -9.84 -13.26
C ALA A 77 10.34 -10.58 -12.22
N PRO A 78 9.34 -9.93 -11.59
CA PRO A 78 8.41 -10.57 -10.68
C PRO A 78 7.74 -11.79 -11.28
N GLN A 79 7.66 -12.90 -10.54
CA GLN A 79 7.05 -14.15 -10.97
C GLN A 79 5.79 -14.42 -10.16
N LEU A 80 4.69 -14.71 -10.83
CA LEU A 80 3.43 -15.06 -10.16
C LEU A 80 3.54 -16.45 -9.52
N GLU A 81 3.29 -16.54 -8.22
CA GLU A 81 3.25 -17.79 -7.45
C GLU A 81 1.80 -18.33 -7.35
N SER A 82 0.86 -17.44 -7.06
CA SER A 82 -0.55 -17.83 -6.98
C SER A 82 -1.50 -16.65 -7.19
N ILE A 83 -2.68 -16.97 -7.71
CA ILE A 83 -3.88 -16.12 -7.69
C ILE A 83 -4.94 -16.89 -6.90
N THR A 84 -5.42 -16.31 -5.83
CA THR A 84 -6.47 -16.89 -5.00
C THR A 84 -7.76 -16.11 -5.19
N PRO A 85 -8.83 -16.73 -5.72
CA PRO A 85 -10.15 -16.09 -5.81
C PRO A 85 -10.68 -15.74 -4.42
N PHE A 86 -11.10 -14.51 -4.28
CA PHE A 86 -11.73 -14.00 -3.08
C PHE A 86 -12.51 -12.73 -3.42
N GLU A 87 -13.82 -12.77 -3.32
CA GLU A 87 -14.65 -11.60 -3.59
C GLU A 87 -14.70 -10.71 -2.36
N PHE A 88 -14.12 -9.52 -2.49
CA PHE A 88 -14.19 -8.48 -1.47
C PHE A 88 -15.51 -7.72 -1.59
N LYS A 89 -16.14 -7.38 -0.46
CA LYS A 89 -17.32 -6.51 -0.45
C LYS A 89 -16.97 -5.06 -0.77
N PHE A 90 -15.74 -4.67 -0.43
CA PHE A 90 -15.13 -3.41 -0.78
C PHE A 90 -13.63 -3.63 -1.01
N GLU A 91 -12.89 -2.59 -1.37
CA GLU A 91 -11.44 -2.69 -1.56
C GLU A 91 -10.70 -3.01 -0.26
N ASN A 92 -9.48 -3.55 -0.40
CA ASN A 92 -8.55 -3.75 0.69
C ASN A 92 -7.20 -3.14 0.30
N GLU A 93 -6.93 -1.94 0.76
CA GLU A 93 -5.75 -1.18 0.39
C GLU A 93 -4.51 -1.52 1.20
N ASP A 94 -4.63 -1.75 2.50
CA ASP A 94 -3.51 -2.18 3.34
C ASP A 94 -3.49 -3.69 3.49
N VAL A 95 -2.52 -4.32 2.85
CA VAL A 95 -2.31 -5.76 2.90
C VAL A 95 -1.55 -6.13 4.17
N ALA A 96 -2.28 -6.46 5.23
CA ALA A 96 -1.69 -6.82 6.51
C ALA A 96 -1.10 -8.24 6.47
N THR A 97 0.22 -8.36 6.51
CA THR A 97 0.88 -9.67 6.48
C THR A 97 2.26 -9.63 7.11
N ASN A 98 2.68 -10.78 7.67
CA ASN A 98 4.07 -11.05 8.07
C ASN A 98 4.74 -12.13 7.20
N GLY A 99 4.10 -12.49 6.08
CA GLY A 99 4.56 -13.55 5.19
C GLY A 99 4.19 -14.97 5.62
N LYS A 100 3.52 -15.14 6.77
CA LYS A 100 2.97 -16.42 7.25
C LYS A 100 1.47 -16.39 7.32
N VAL A 101 0.92 -15.29 7.80
CA VAL A 101 -0.51 -14.98 7.76
C VAL A 101 -0.73 -13.77 6.88
N LEU A 102 -1.86 -13.74 6.22
CA LEU A 102 -2.36 -12.64 5.42
C LEU A 102 -3.77 -12.30 5.89
N ILE A 103 -4.04 -11.03 6.09
CA ILE A 103 -5.30 -10.55 6.62
C ILE A 103 -5.92 -9.57 5.63
N PHE A 104 -7.19 -9.76 5.36
CA PHE A 104 -8.02 -8.85 4.59
C PHE A 104 -9.16 -8.35 5.44
N SER A 105 -9.49 -7.11 5.26
CA SER A 105 -10.60 -6.43 5.92
C SER A 105 -11.60 -5.94 4.87
N GLU A 106 -12.87 -6.02 5.18
CA GLU A 106 -13.95 -5.44 4.39
C GLU A 106 -14.48 -4.20 5.12
N GLU A 107 -14.88 -3.17 4.40
CA GLU A 107 -15.29 -1.90 5.02
C GLU A 107 -16.79 -1.79 5.28
N LEU A 108 -17.64 -2.48 4.52
CA LEU A 108 -19.09 -2.29 4.58
C LEU A 108 -19.69 -2.66 5.94
N PRO A 109 -20.89 -2.16 6.29
CA PRO A 109 -21.57 -2.51 7.52
C PRO A 109 -21.65 -4.03 7.74
N ASN A 110 -21.31 -4.50 8.92
CA ASN A 110 -21.14 -5.92 9.28
C ASN A 110 -20.06 -6.63 8.46
N ALA A 111 -19.12 -5.89 7.94
CA ALA A 111 -18.00 -6.42 7.19
C ALA A 111 -17.11 -7.32 8.05
N ALA A 112 -16.46 -8.25 7.40
CA ALA A 112 -15.67 -9.27 8.05
C ALA A 112 -14.17 -9.03 7.89
N LEU A 113 -13.42 -9.59 8.82
CA LEU A 113 -11.99 -9.78 8.73
C LEU A 113 -11.70 -11.23 8.33
N HIS A 114 -10.86 -11.43 7.33
CA HIS A 114 -10.48 -12.74 6.83
C HIS A 114 -9.01 -13.02 7.09
N VAL A 115 -8.70 -14.17 7.66
CA VAL A 115 -7.34 -14.59 8.00
C VAL A 115 -6.95 -15.80 7.16
N TRP A 116 -5.79 -15.72 6.50
CA TRP A 116 -5.26 -16.75 5.63
C TRP A 116 -3.88 -17.20 6.08
N ASP A 117 -3.59 -18.50 5.93
CA ASP A 117 -2.25 -19.06 5.98
C ASP A 117 -1.60 -18.92 4.61
N VAL A 118 -0.48 -18.21 4.54
CA VAL A 118 0.27 -18.00 3.31
C VAL A 118 1.71 -18.52 3.43
N ARG A 119 1.95 -19.48 4.29
CA ARG A 119 3.27 -20.13 4.40
C ARG A 119 3.62 -20.87 3.12
N ASP A 120 2.67 -21.61 2.58
CA ASP A 120 2.71 -22.10 1.20
C ASP A 120 2.18 -21.00 0.28
N LYS A 121 3.07 -20.43 -0.53
CA LYS A 121 2.74 -19.31 -1.42
C LYS A 121 1.92 -19.74 -2.63
N ALA A 122 2.09 -20.99 -3.05
CA ALA A 122 1.36 -21.55 -4.18
C ALA A 122 -0.07 -21.96 -3.79
N ASN A 123 -0.30 -22.30 -2.50
CA ASN A 123 -1.59 -22.81 -2.02
C ASN A 123 -2.01 -22.10 -0.72
N PRO A 124 -2.39 -20.83 -0.76
CA PRO A 124 -2.94 -20.12 0.39
C PRO A 124 -4.19 -20.81 0.94
N ALA A 125 -4.33 -20.88 2.27
CA ALA A 125 -5.44 -21.53 2.93
C ALA A 125 -6.17 -20.59 3.90
N LYS A 126 -7.50 -20.48 3.80
CA LYS A 126 -8.30 -19.67 4.73
C LYS A 126 -8.31 -20.31 6.11
N LEU A 127 -7.94 -19.55 7.14
CA LEU A 127 -7.92 -19.98 8.53
C LEU A 127 -9.17 -19.60 9.30
N ALA A 128 -9.67 -18.38 9.09
CA ALA A 128 -10.80 -17.85 9.86
C ALA A 128 -11.48 -16.69 9.13
N THR A 129 -12.72 -16.45 9.54
CA THR A 129 -13.47 -15.21 9.31
C THR A 129 -13.92 -14.69 10.67
N LEU A 130 -13.80 -13.40 10.92
CA LEU A 130 -14.30 -12.72 12.11
C LEU A 130 -15.31 -11.66 11.66
N GLU A 131 -16.59 -11.96 11.85
CA GLU A 131 -17.69 -11.07 11.48
C GLU A 131 -17.70 -9.82 12.36
N GLY A 132 -18.09 -8.70 11.77
CA GLY A 132 -18.22 -7.41 12.47
C GLY A 132 -16.90 -6.76 12.90
N ALA A 133 -15.78 -7.26 12.42
CA ALA A 133 -14.44 -6.71 12.68
C ALA A 133 -13.80 -6.07 11.45
N GLY A 134 -14.55 -5.92 10.37
CA GLY A 134 -14.08 -5.28 9.15
C GLY A 134 -13.83 -3.79 9.34
N GLN A 135 -12.84 -3.28 8.65
CA GLN A 135 -12.39 -1.88 8.65
C GLN A 135 -11.88 -1.56 7.25
N HIS A 136 -11.78 -0.30 6.87
CA HIS A 136 -11.19 0.08 5.59
C HIS A 136 -9.76 -0.46 5.44
N THR A 137 -8.90 -0.26 6.43
CA THR A 137 -7.56 -0.85 6.50
C THR A 137 -7.32 -1.56 7.82
N MET A 138 -6.40 -2.52 7.82
CA MET A 138 -5.96 -3.23 9.03
C MET A 138 -4.46 -3.43 8.98
N SER A 139 -3.77 -3.09 10.07
CA SER A 139 -2.32 -3.20 10.15
C SER A 139 -1.85 -4.18 11.22
N CYS A 140 -0.79 -4.93 10.88
CA CYS A 140 -0.15 -5.88 11.77
C CYS A 140 0.74 -5.22 12.82
N LEU A 141 0.51 -5.54 14.09
CA LEU A 141 1.37 -5.17 15.20
C LEU A 141 1.97 -6.43 15.85
N PHE A 142 3.15 -6.28 16.46
CA PHE A 142 3.86 -7.37 17.13
C PHE A 142 4.05 -8.61 16.23
N ASN A 143 4.39 -8.36 14.95
CA ASN A 143 4.52 -9.41 13.94
C ASN A 143 3.19 -10.16 13.70
N CYS A 144 2.11 -9.42 13.48
CA CYS A 144 0.74 -9.90 13.28
C CYS A 144 0.19 -10.73 14.46
N LYS A 145 0.60 -10.46 15.69
CA LYS A 145 -0.08 -11.00 16.88
C LYS A 145 -1.28 -10.16 17.28
N TRP A 146 -1.33 -8.94 16.79
CA TRP A 146 -2.40 -7.98 16.98
C TRP A 146 -2.64 -7.24 15.67
N LEU A 147 -3.88 -6.83 15.46
CA LEU A 147 -4.26 -5.96 14.35
C LEU A 147 -4.91 -4.70 14.90
N TYR A 148 -4.62 -3.58 14.27
CA TYR A 148 -5.30 -2.32 14.50
C TYR A 148 -5.92 -1.87 13.18
N GLY A 149 -7.19 -1.51 13.24
CA GLY A 149 -7.96 -1.03 12.09
C GLY A 149 -8.05 0.48 12.02
N SER A 150 -8.38 1.00 10.86
CA SER A 150 -8.54 2.43 10.56
C SER A 150 -9.50 3.13 11.52
N ASP A 151 -10.65 2.53 11.82
CA ASP A 151 -11.69 3.13 12.65
C ASP A 151 -11.59 2.75 14.13
N GLY A 152 -10.44 2.21 14.54
CA GLY A 152 -10.13 1.94 15.92
C GLY A 152 -10.27 0.50 16.38
N ALA A 153 -10.67 -0.43 15.51
CA ALA A 153 -10.77 -1.84 15.87
C ALA A 153 -9.42 -2.42 16.30
N ILE A 154 -9.43 -3.21 17.36
CA ILE A 154 -8.26 -3.95 17.85
C ILE A 154 -8.61 -5.43 17.90
N VAL A 155 -7.83 -6.25 17.19
CA VAL A 155 -8.03 -7.70 17.11
C VAL A 155 -6.83 -8.44 17.68
N ASP A 156 -7.09 -9.38 18.59
CA ASP A 156 -6.12 -10.36 19.06
C ASP A 156 -5.97 -11.47 18.01
N LEU A 157 -4.81 -11.55 17.39
CA LEU A 157 -4.47 -12.54 16.37
C LEU A 157 -3.40 -13.55 16.84
N ARG A 158 -3.14 -13.66 18.14
CA ARG A 158 -2.16 -14.61 18.69
C ARG A 158 -2.50 -16.07 18.34
N LYS A 159 -3.77 -16.33 18.05
CA LYS A 159 -4.28 -17.59 17.48
C LYS A 159 -4.98 -17.29 16.15
N PRO A 160 -4.27 -17.30 15.01
CA PRO A 160 -4.84 -16.84 13.73
C PRO A 160 -6.10 -17.57 13.27
N ALA A 161 -6.27 -18.84 13.63
CA ALA A 161 -7.49 -19.60 13.36
C ALA A 161 -8.66 -19.29 14.32
N LYS A 162 -8.44 -18.44 15.32
CA LYS A 162 -9.46 -18.03 16.30
C LYS A 162 -9.24 -16.56 16.70
N PRO A 163 -9.34 -15.62 15.74
CA PRO A 163 -9.18 -14.20 16.01
C PRO A 163 -10.27 -13.70 16.96
N LYS A 164 -9.98 -12.63 17.70
CA LYS A 164 -10.96 -12.04 18.64
C LYS A 164 -10.94 -10.53 18.54
N LEU A 165 -12.09 -9.92 18.33
CA LEU A 165 -12.27 -8.48 18.48
C LEU A 165 -12.17 -8.13 19.97
N MET A 166 -11.24 -7.25 20.32
CA MET A 166 -10.96 -6.83 21.70
C MET A 166 -11.56 -5.47 22.01
N SER A 167 -11.56 -4.59 21.04
CA SER A 167 -12.08 -3.22 21.14
C SER A 167 -12.49 -2.75 19.75
N SER A 168 -13.44 -1.83 19.72
CA SER A 168 -13.83 -1.06 18.52
C SER A 168 -13.25 0.35 18.51
N THR A 169 -12.44 0.70 19.50
CA THR A 169 -11.76 2.00 19.61
C THR A 169 -10.33 1.81 20.11
N TRP A 170 -9.42 2.69 19.70
CA TRP A 170 -8.01 2.63 20.16
C TRP A 170 -7.81 3.03 21.63
N GLY A 171 -8.88 3.23 22.38
CA GLY A 171 -8.86 3.62 23.79
C GLY A 171 -9.59 4.93 24.06
N ASP A 172 -9.77 5.26 25.34
CA ASP A 172 -10.69 6.30 25.83
C ASP A 172 -10.36 7.72 25.36
N LYS A 173 -9.19 7.93 24.78
CA LYS A 173 -8.71 9.26 24.36
C LYS A 173 -8.13 9.27 22.93
N ALA A 174 -8.23 8.18 22.22
CA ALA A 174 -7.91 8.19 20.81
C ALA A 174 -8.90 9.11 20.10
N ALA A 175 -8.45 9.91 19.15
CA ALA A 175 -9.36 10.76 18.40
C ALA A 175 -10.46 9.89 17.81
N THR A 176 -11.67 10.28 18.08
CA THR A 176 -12.87 9.72 17.47
C THR A 176 -13.02 10.30 16.07
N GLY A 177 -12.07 10.06 15.21
CA GLY A 177 -12.07 10.57 13.84
C GLY A 177 -11.73 9.45 12.89
N ASN A 178 -12.23 9.54 11.70
CA ASN A 178 -11.94 8.62 10.62
C ASN A 178 -10.43 8.50 10.44
N GLY A 179 -9.83 7.42 10.93
CA GLY A 179 -8.46 7.05 10.62
C GLY A 179 -8.45 6.33 9.28
N HIS A 180 -7.31 6.31 8.62
CA HIS A 180 -7.16 5.54 7.40
C HIS A 180 -6.11 4.44 7.53
N ASP A 181 -4.97 4.75 8.13
CA ASP A 181 -3.87 3.81 8.27
C ASP A 181 -3.29 3.81 9.68
N VAL A 182 -2.69 2.69 10.05
CA VAL A 182 -2.02 2.50 11.34
C VAL A 182 -0.69 1.80 11.11
N VAL A 183 0.41 2.36 11.59
CA VAL A 183 1.75 1.81 11.36
C VAL A 183 2.47 1.52 12.67
N GLU A 184 2.89 0.27 12.89
CA GLU A 184 3.85 -0.05 13.94
C GLU A 184 5.24 0.42 13.53
N ILE A 185 5.64 1.60 13.98
CA ILE A 185 6.96 2.19 13.65
C ILE A 185 8.11 1.49 14.37
N ARG A 186 7.86 0.88 15.50
CA ARG A 186 8.70 -0.07 16.25
C ARG A 186 7.81 -0.83 17.22
N ARG A 187 8.28 -1.98 17.70
CA ARG A 187 7.51 -2.88 18.55
C ARG A 187 6.63 -2.15 19.58
N GLY A 188 5.32 -2.21 19.37
CA GLY A 188 4.28 -1.65 20.23
C GLY A 188 4.21 -0.12 20.30
N ILE A 189 4.92 0.59 19.42
CA ILE A 189 4.75 2.04 19.23
C ILE A 189 4.12 2.26 17.86
N VAL A 190 2.97 2.86 17.87
CA VAL A 190 2.06 2.92 16.75
C VAL A 190 1.80 4.36 16.36
N LEU A 191 1.87 4.64 15.07
CA LEU A 191 1.49 5.92 14.49
C LEU A 191 0.18 5.72 13.74
N THR A 192 -0.78 6.64 13.90
CA THR A 192 -2.07 6.58 13.22
C THR A 192 -2.17 7.64 12.14
N ALA A 193 -2.68 7.29 10.99
CA ALA A 193 -3.06 8.24 9.94
C ALA A 193 -4.47 8.77 10.24
N THR A 194 -4.53 9.72 11.13
CA THR A 194 -5.73 10.43 11.58
C THR A 194 -5.48 11.93 11.53
N ASP A 195 -6.51 12.76 11.54
CA ASP A 195 -6.36 14.18 11.83
C ASP A 195 -6.99 14.52 13.19
N PRO A 196 -6.19 14.77 14.21
CA PRO A 196 -4.72 14.85 14.21
C PRO A 196 -4.01 13.49 14.24
N ILE A 197 -2.81 13.42 13.66
CA ILE A 197 -1.92 12.23 13.73
C ILE A 197 -1.56 11.94 15.19
N GLN A 198 -1.68 10.68 15.61
CA GLN A 198 -1.42 10.26 16.98
C GLN A 198 -0.28 9.27 17.09
N LEU A 199 0.41 9.27 18.20
CA LEU A 199 1.40 8.27 18.59
C LEU A 199 0.89 7.52 19.81
N LEU A 200 0.74 6.21 19.66
CA LEU A 200 0.20 5.32 20.69
C LEU A 200 1.30 4.40 21.23
N ASP A 201 1.22 4.07 22.51
CA ASP A 201 2.04 3.06 23.18
C ASP A 201 1.19 1.85 23.55
N ALA A 202 1.34 0.76 22.81
CA ALA A 202 0.66 -0.51 22.98
C ALA A 202 1.53 -1.58 23.68
N ARG A 203 2.71 -1.22 24.19
CA ARG A 203 3.68 -2.20 24.70
C ARG A 203 3.23 -2.94 25.93
N LYS A 204 2.49 -2.28 26.83
CA LYS A 204 2.02 -2.87 28.09
C LYS A 204 0.71 -3.62 27.87
N ASP A 205 -0.20 -3.00 27.18
CA ASP A 205 -1.54 -3.54 26.90
C ASP A 205 -1.93 -3.20 25.46
N PRO A 206 -1.78 -4.14 24.53
CA PRO A 206 -2.18 -3.91 23.15
C PRO A 206 -3.69 -3.74 22.95
N ALA A 207 -4.53 -4.21 23.87
CA ALA A 207 -5.97 -4.01 23.78
C ALA A 207 -6.38 -2.58 24.19
N HIS A 208 -5.55 -1.89 24.97
CA HIS A 208 -5.80 -0.53 25.46
C HIS A 208 -4.55 0.34 25.35
N PRO A 209 -4.16 0.72 24.11
CA PRO A 209 -2.98 1.55 23.88
C PRO A 209 -3.15 2.93 24.51
N LYS A 210 -2.02 3.54 24.90
CA LYS A 210 -2.01 4.89 25.46
C LYS A 210 -1.54 5.89 24.42
N MET A 211 -2.28 6.97 24.21
CA MET A 211 -1.80 8.09 23.42
C MET A 211 -0.66 8.80 24.18
N ILE A 212 0.49 8.92 23.54
CA ILE A 212 1.71 9.53 24.12
C ILE A 212 2.16 10.79 23.42
N ALA A 213 1.67 11.05 22.22
CA ALA A 213 1.83 12.33 21.52
C ALA A 213 0.75 12.49 20.45
N VAL A 214 0.48 13.74 20.08
CA VAL A 214 -0.50 14.10 19.07
C VAL A 214 -0.01 15.29 18.25
N ALA A 215 -0.25 15.28 16.95
CA ALA A 215 0.04 16.41 16.07
C ALA A 215 -0.95 17.57 16.29
N LYS A 216 -0.60 18.75 15.79
CA LYS A 216 -1.64 19.76 15.59
C LYS A 216 -2.53 19.35 14.43
N PRO A 217 -3.85 19.56 14.52
CA PRO A 217 -4.76 19.28 13.40
C PRO A 217 -4.32 19.99 12.12
N MET A 218 -4.45 19.32 10.99
CA MET A 218 -4.20 19.88 9.66
C MET A 218 -5.47 20.42 9.02
N ASN A 219 -6.63 19.94 9.45
CA ASN A 219 -7.93 20.05 8.78
C ASN A 219 -7.88 19.41 7.37
N GLU A 220 -7.14 18.32 7.24
CA GLU A 220 -6.96 17.57 6.02
C GLU A 220 -7.08 16.08 6.31
N PHE A 221 -7.52 15.30 5.34
CA PHE A 221 -7.56 13.86 5.48
C PHE A 221 -6.14 13.29 5.41
N VAL A 222 -5.69 12.64 6.49
CA VAL A 222 -4.41 11.95 6.56
C VAL A 222 -4.61 10.50 6.21
N HIS A 223 -4.08 10.10 5.05
CA HIS A 223 -4.24 8.76 4.50
C HIS A 223 -3.20 7.77 5.01
N SER A 224 -1.93 8.13 4.94
CA SER A 224 -0.82 7.24 5.26
C SER A 224 0.27 7.96 6.05
N VAL A 225 0.98 7.23 6.92
CA VAL A 225 2.02 7.80 7.78
C VAL A 225 3.25 6.90 7.85
N GLN A 226 4.41 7.50 7.96
CA GLN A 226 5.67 6.79 8.21
C GLN A 226 6.59 7.58 9.12
N TRP A 227 7.35 6.89 9.94
CA TRP A 227 8.42 7.52 10.70
C TRP A 227 9.71 6.72 10.55
N PRO A 228 10.63 7.16 9.68
CA PRO A 228 11.87 6.46 9.40
C PRO A 228 12.70 6.15 10.63
N ASN A 229 13.65 5.22 10.49
CA ASN A 229 14.57 4.80 11.54
C ASN A 229 13.87 4.36 12.84
N LEU A 230 12.78 3.59 12.70
CA LEU A 230 11.98 3.07 13.82
C LEU A 230 11.46 4.21 14.74
N GLY A 231 10.99 5.31 14.15
CA GLY A 231 10.48 6.48 14.87
C GLY A 231 11.57 7.26 15.63
N ARG A 232 12.80 7.24 15.12
CA ARG A 232 13.95 7.99 15.67
C ARG A 232 14.47 9.05 14.72
N ASP A 233 13.94 9.10 13.49
CA ASP A 233 14.32 10.13 12.54
C ASP A 233 13.86 11.51 13.00
N LYS A 234 14.55 12.52 12.51
CA LYS A 234 14.17 13.91 12.74
C LYS A 234 12.81 14.24 12.15
N PHE A 235 12.44 13.54 11.07
CA PHE A 235 11.22 13.78 10.33
C PHE A 235 10.28 12.59 10.37
N MET A 236 9.04 12.85 10.75
CA MET A 236 7.90 12.01 10.46
C MET A 236 7.30 12.46 9.13
N LEU A 237 6.68 11.56 8.40
CA LEU A 237 6.12 11.77 7.08
C LEU A 237 4.64 11.39 7.10
N ALA A 238 3.81 12.15 6.38
CA ALA A 238 2.41 11.80 6.17
C ALA A 238 2.00 12.08 4.72
N GLY A 239 1.15 11.22 4.19
CA GLY A 239 0.44 11.41 2.93
C GLY A 239 -1.01 11.77 3.21
N GLY A 240 -1.55 12.71 2.46
CA GLY A 240 -2.97 13.01 2.47
C GLY A 240 -3.68 12.25 1.36
N GLU A 241 -5.00 12.31 1.37
CA GLU A 241 -5.84 11.88 0.26
C GLU A 241 -7.00 12.84 0.08
N THR A 242 -7.35 13.11 -1.18
CA THR A 242 -8.59 13.79 -1.52
C THR A 242 -9.37 12.87 -2.45
N TRP A 243 -10.50 12.44 -1.99
CA TRP A 243 -11.43 11.68 -2.80
C TRP A 243 -12.59 12.57 -3.21
N VAL A 244 -12.43 13.33 -4.31
CA VAL A 244 -13.52 14.10 -4.90
C VAL A 244 -13.58 13.77 -6.38
N PRO A 245 -14.55 12.97 -6.82
CA PRO A 245 -14.75 12.67 -8.24
C PRO A 245 -14.84 13.98 -9.05
N GLY A 246 -13.98 14.11 -10.05
CA GLY A 246 -14.00 15.28 -10.95
C GLY A 246 -13.25 16.51 -10.46
N GLN A 247 -12.56 16.47 -9.33
CA GLN A 247 -11.68 17.54 -8.93
C GLN A 247 -10.35 17.52 -9.68
N ASP A 248 -9.96 18.70 -9.99
CA ASP A 248 -8.85 19.30 -10.67
C ASP A 248 -7.61 18.44 -10.85
N ALA A 249 -7.27 18.24 -12.12
CA ALA A 249 -6.00 17.66 -12.56
C ALA A 249 -4.75 18.38 -12.00
N THR A 250 -4.88 19.58 -11.47
CA THR A 250 -3.76 20.49 -11.17
C THR A 250 -3.18 20.35 -9.77
N CYS A 251 -3.74 19.57 -8.87
CA CYS A 251 -3.34 19.52 -7.46
C CYS A 251 -3.36 20.88 -6.73
N SER A 252 -3.77 21.96 -7.38
CA SER A 252 -3.87 23.26 -6.77
C SER A 252 -5.10 23.32 -5.86
N GLY A 253 -4.89 23.60 -4.58
CA GLY A 253 -5.96 23.60 -3.58
C GLY A 253 -6.34 22.23 -3.04
N SER A 254 -5.73 21.15 -3.54
CA SER A 254 -5.86 19.83 -2.94
C SER A 254 -5.12 19.79 -1.60
N THR A 255 -5.75 19.17 -0.61
CA THR A 255 -5.16 18.88 0.69
C THR A 255 -4.25 17.65 0.64
N ALA A 256 -4.25 16.91 -0.46
CA ALA A 256 -3.63 15.61 -0.65
C ALA A 256 -2.17 15.68 -1.10
N GLY A 257 -1.28 16.08 -0.23
CA GLY A 257 0.16 16.11 -0.49
C GLY A 257 0.96 15.17 0.41
N ILE A 258 2.25 15.06 0.16
CA ILE A 258 3.21 14.45 1.10
C ILE A 258 3.76 15.52 2.00
N SER A 259 3.64 15.35 3.31
CA SER A 259 4.07 16.31 4.32
C SER A 259 5.19 15.78 5.20
N THR A 260 6.00 16.70 5.71
CA THR A 260 7.04 16.42 6.70
C THR A 260 6.71 17.09 8.02
N TRP A 261 7.01 16.41 9.11
CA TRP A 261 6.72 16.83 10.47
C TRP A 261 7.95 16.75 11.35
N ASN A 262 8.08 17.69 12.28
CA ASN A 262 9.18 17.68 13.24
C ASN A 262 8.97 16.60 14.30
N GLY A 263 9.73 15.51 14.20
CA GLY A 263 9.75 14.41 15.15
C GLY A 263 10.87 14.49 16.19
N ALA A 264 11.76 15.47 16.13
CA ALA A 264 12.97 15.50 16.98
C ALA A 264 12.64 15.70 18.48
N ASN A 265 11.68 16.53 18.81
CA ASN A 265 11.39 16.97 20.17
C ASN A 265 10.07 16.41 20.77
N TRP A 266 9.46 15.45 20.11
CA TRP A 266 8.15 14.95 20.51
C TRP A 266 8.06 14.49 21.98
N LYS A 267 9.11 13.88 22.51
CA LYS A 267 9.14 13.44 23.91
C LYS A 267 9.02 14.58 24.92
N LYS A 268 9.49 15.77 24.55
CA LYS A 268 9.43 16.97 25.39
C LYS A 268 8.10 17.72 25.17
N THR A 269 7.66 17.79 23.94
CA THR A 269 6.47 18.58 23.56
C THR A 269 5.18 17.79 23.56
N HIS A 270 5.26 16.44 23.49
CA HIS A 270 4.14 15.54 23.26
C HIS A 270 3.33 15.91 22.00
N SER A 271 3.99 16.55 21.03
CA SER A 271 3.34 17.05 19.82
C SER A 271 4.29 17.07 18.63
N PHE A 272 3.68 17.10 17.44
CA PHE A 272 4.34 17.23 16.16
C PHE A 272 3.86 18.48 15.44
N GLN A 273 4.76 19.12 14.69
CA GLN A 273 4.48 20.31 13.88
C GLN A 273 4.87 20.03 12.44
N MET A 274 3.97 20.33 11.52
CA MET A 274 4.24 20.27 10.08
C MET A 274 5.32 21.29 9.71
N ILE A 275 6.24 20.88 8.85
CA ILE A 275 7.36 21.70 8.36
C ILE A 275 7.08 22.12 6.92
N ASP A 276 6.59 21.19 6.11
CA ASP A 276 6.38 21.36 4.68
C ASP A 276 5.36 20.38 4.13
N ILE A 277 4.77 20.73 3.00
CA ILE A 277 3.91 19.84 2.22
C ILE A 277 4.23 20.00 0.74
N PHE A 278 4.38 18.88 0.04
CA PHE A 278 4.59 18.82 -1.39
C PHE A 278 3.32 18.41 -2.10
N ARG A 279 3.00 19.14 -3.17
CA ARG A 279 1.96 18.79 -4.16
C ARG A 279 2.58 18.92 -5.55
N PRO A 280 2.32 17.99 -6.48
CA PRO A 280 2.81 18.11 -7.85
C PRO A 280 2.27 19.40 -8.49
N LYS A 281 3.12 20.09 -9.25
CA LYS A 281 2.73 21.29 -10.01
C LYS A 281 2.44 20.98 -11.47
N ALA A 282 3.07 19.94 -12.00
CA ALA A 282 2.86 19.50 -13.37
C ALA A 282 1.51 18.83 -13.52
N GLY A 283 0.85 19.06 -14.63
CA GLY A 283 -0.44 18.46 -14.95
C GLY A 283 -0.40 16.93 -15.01
N SER A 284 -1.55 16.34 -15.24
CA SER A 284 -1.66 14.95 -15.65
C SER A 284 -0.98 14.77 -17.01
N TYR A 285 -0.67 13.52 -17.38
CA TYR A 285 -0.13 13.17 -18.69
C TYR A 285 -1.07 13.51 -19.88
N THR A 286 -2.17 14.16 -19.65
CA THR A 286 -3.19 14.56 -20.64
C THR A 286 -3.28 16.06 -20.83
N ASP A 287 -2.17 16.82 -20.72
CA ASP A 287 -2.11 18.27 -20.89
C ASP A 287 -3.15 19.02 -20.03
N GLY A 288 -3.29 18.60 -18.78
CA GLY A 288 -4.23 19.19 -17.84
C GLY A 288 -5.69 18.74 -18.00
N ARG A 289 -5.96 17.77 -18.87
CA ARG A 289 -7.26 17.10 -18.92
C ARG A 289 -7.18 15.82 -18.09
N PRO A 290 -8.14 15.60 -17.19
CA PRO A 290 -8.24 14.29 -16.54
C PRO A 290 -8.46 13.25 -17.65
N PRO A 291 -7.81 12.06 -17.59
CA PRO A 291 -8.15 10.99 -18.49
C PRO A 291 -9.65 10.73 -18.38
N VAL A 292 -10.30 10.54 -19.50
CA VAL A 292 -11.70 10.09 -19.52
C VAL A 292 -11.76 8.80 -18.71
N ASN A 293 -12.44 8.80 -17.57
CA ASN A 293 -12.48 7.73 -16.56
C ASN A 293 -11.36 7.71 -15.51
N ALA A 294 -10.63 8.79 -15.28
CA ALA A 294 -9.74 8.89 -14.13
C ALA A 294 -10.56 9.26 -12.87
N PRO A 295 -10.77 8.32 -11.97
CA PRO A 295 -11.70 8.56 -10.86
C PRO A 295 -11.11 9.43 -9.74
N PHE A 296 -9.78 9.61 -9.67
CA PHE A 296 -9.14 10.02 -8.44
C PHE A 296 -8.40 11.36 -8.46
N GLY A 297 -8.30 12.04 -9.59
CA GLY A 297 -7.68 13.38 -9.68
C GLY A 297 -6.21 13.44 -9.25
N CYS A 298 -5.81 14.54 -8.62
CA CYS A 298 -4.51 14.69 -8.01
C CYS A 298 -4.58 14.44 -6.51
N SER A 299 -4.10 13.31 -6.09
CA SER A 299 -3.98 12.96 -4.68
C SER A 299 -2.71 12.15 -4.45
N SER A 300 -1.96 12.47 -3.40
CA SER A 300 -1.04 11.49 -2.85
C SER A 300 -1.84 10.35 -2.24
N HIS A 301 -1.22 9.19 -2.17
CA HIS A 301 -1.83 8.00 -1.60
C HIS A 301 -0.78 7.24 -0.80
N TRP A 302 -0.47 5.98 -1.14
CA TRP A 302 0.59 5.27 -0.45
C TRP A 302 1.97 5.71 -0.93
N PHE A 303 2.87 5.85 0.02
CA PHE A 303 4.27 6.20 -0.24
C PHE A 303 5.22 5.37 0.62
N GLN A 304 6.49 5.36 0.26
CA GLN A 304 7.52 4.72 1.07
C GLN A 304 8.81 5.54 1.06
N HIS A 305 9.37 5.79 2.24
CA HIS A 305 10.71 6.37 2.37
C HIS A 305 11.78 5.35 1.95
N HIS A 306 12.84 5.85 1.32
CA HIS A 306 13.97 5.02 0.91
C HIS A 306 14.68 4.38 2.12
N PRO A 307 15.20 3.13 2.04
CA PRO A 307 15.92 2.49 3.16
C PRO A 307 17.13 3.26 3.71
N LYS A 308 17.71 4.16 2.92
CA LYS A 308 18.79 5.05 3.36
C LYS A 308 18.31 6.38 3.95
N PHE A 309 17.01 6.59 4.10
CA PHE A 309 16.48 7.83 4.65
C PHE A 309 17.03 8.04 6.07
N LYS A 310 17.68 9.18 6.28
CA LYS A 310 18.26 9.55 7.58
C LYS A 310 18.35 11.07 7.71
N ASN A 311 17.47 11.64 8.53
CA ASN A 311 17.31 13.09 8.67
C ASN A 311 17.12 13.80 7.32
N GLY A 312 16.31 13.21 6.48
CA GLY A 312 16.10 13.55 5.08
C GLY A 312 16.52 12.44 4.15
N GLY A 313 16.13 12.54 2.87
CA GLY A 313 16.39 11.53 1.85
C GLY A 313 15.22 11.37 0.88
N VAL A 314 15.23 10.28 0.13
CA VAL A 314 14.29 10.07 -0.97
C VAL A 314 13.03 9.35 -0.49
N ILE A 315 11.90 9.73 -1.09
CA ILE A 315 10.59 9.09 -0.95
C ILE A 315 10.12 8.69 -2.35
N ALA A 316 9.49 7.54 -2.49
CA ALA A 316 8.67 7.19 -3.66
C ALA A 316 7.20 7.22 -3.24
N ALA A 317 6.34 7.86 -4.03
CA ALA A 317 4.93 8.08 -3.68
C ALA A 317 4.02 7.90 -4.90
N GLY A 318 2.89 7.22 -4.72
CA GLY A 318 1.80 7.21 -5.67
C GLY A 318 1.01 8.53 -5.57
N PHE A 319 0.65 9.08 -6.72
CA PHE A 319 -0.16 10.29 -6.84
C PHE A 319 -1.28 10.09 -7.87
N TYR A 320 -2.03 9.04 -7.73
CA TYR A 320 -3.16 8.68 -8.60
C TYR A 320 -2.88 8.99 -10.08
N ASN A 321 -3.66 9.89 -10.69
CA ASN A 321 -3.49 10.26 -12.11
C ASN A 321 -2.19 11.02 -12.41
N HIS A 322 -1.46 11.45 -11.38
CA HIS A 322 -0.15 12.09 -11.51
C HIS A 322 1.01 11.10 -11.38
N GLY A 323 0.71 9.80 -11.35
CA GLY A 323 1.69 8.73 -11.43
C GLY A 323 2.56 8.58 -10.18
N THR A 324 3.76 8.06 -10.38
CA THR A 324 4.76 7.90 -9.32
C THR A 324 5.65 9.12 -9.24
N ARG A 325 5.86 9.66 -8.03
CA ARG A 325 6.76 10.78 -7.75
C ARG A 325 7.92 10.33 -6.88
N PHE A 326 9.13 10.73 -7.24
CA PHE A 326 10.33 10.60 -6.43
C PHE A 326 10.62 11.97 -5.81
N LEU A 327 10.62 12.03 -4.48
CA LEU A 327 10.73 13.27 -3.74
C LEU A 327 11.97 13.26 -2.86
N ASN A 328 12.61 14.41 -2.68
CA ASN A 328 13.68 14.62 -1.72
C ASN A 328 13.18 15.40 -0.51
N VAL A 329 13.42 14.86 0.66
CA VAL A 329 13.31 15.60 1.92
C VAL A 329 14.70 16.12 2.29
N SER A 330 14.86 17.42 2.30
CA SER A 330 16.13 18.05 2.69
C SER A 330 16.40 17.90 4.20
N LYS A 331 17.61 18.15 4.65
CA LYS A 331 17.98 18.18 6.09
C LYS A 331 17.20 19.21 6.92
N LYS A 332 16.49 20.14 6.25
CA LYS A 332 15.58 21.13 6.87
C LYS A 332 14.11 20.68 6.82
N GLY A 333 13.82 19.51 6.29
CA GLY A 333 12.47 18.98 6.14
C GLY A 333 11.69 19.55 4.94
N LYS A 334 12.33 20.33 4.07
CA LYS A 334 11.69 20.84 2.85
C LYS A 334 11.66 19.77 1.77
N ILE A 335 10.55 19.68 1.06
CA ILE A 335 10.32 18.66 0.05
C ILE A 335 10.46 19.27 -1.35
N SER A 336 11.11 18.52 -2.25
CA SER A 336 11.25 18.87 -3.66
C SER A 336 11.15 17.62 -4.53
N GLU A 337 10.65 17.77 -5.75
CA GLU A 337 10.60 16.68 -6.71
C GLU A 337 11.98 16.39 -7.29
N LEU A 338 12.29 15.11 -7.45
CA LEU A 338 13.52 14.60 -8.06
C LEU A 338 13.26 13.97 -9.43
N GLY A 339 12.11 13.37 -9.61
CA GLY A 339 11.75 12.68 -10.84
C GLY A 339 10.37 12.04 -10.74
N TRP A 340 9.88 11.52 -11.84
CA TRP A 340 8.53 11.01 -11.94
C TRP A 340 8.40 9.96 -13.05
N PHE A 341 7.35 9.15 -12.93
CA PHE A 341 6.83 8.28 -13.97
C PHE A 341 5.32 8.46 -14.09
N LEU A 342 4.82 8.74 -15.29
CA LEU A 342 3.40 8.89 -15.60
C LEU A 342 2.96 7.71 -16.48
N PRO A 343 2.20 6.77 -15.95
CA PRO A 343 1.67 5.65 -16.73
C PRO A 343 0.60 6.12 -17.71
N THR A 344 0.53 5.48 -18.87
CA THR A 344 -0.54 5.73 -19.82
C THR A 344 -1.85 5.11 -19.34
N GLY A 345 -2.86 5.93 -19.09
CA GLY A 345 -4.21 5.47 -18.73
C GLY A 345 -4.30 4.77 -17.39
N GLY A 346 -3.52 5.17 -16.40
CA GLY A 346 -3.51 4.56 -15.08
C GLY A 346 -3.75 5.54 -13.93
N GLY A 347 -3.91 4.97 -12.74
CA GLY A 347 -4.00 5.67 -11.47
C GLY A 347 -3.08 5.02 -10.44
N THR A 348 -1.90 5.62 -10.19
CA THR A 348 -0.91 5.04 -9.29
C THR A 348 -1.35 5.13 -7.84
N SER A 349 -1.69 3.99 -7.24
CA SER A 349 -2.08 3.87 -5.84
C SER A 349 -0.89 3.99 -4.91
N ALA A 350 0.20 3.27 -5.20
CA ALA A 350 1.31 3.13 -4.27
C ALA A 350 2.66 3.07 -4.97
N ALA A 351 3.73 3.39 -4.26
CA ALA A 351 5.09 3.22 -4.71
C ALA A 351 5.97 2.64 -3.60
N TYR A 352 6.46 1.41 -3.77
CA TYR A 352 7.20 0.67 -2.76
C TYR A 352 8.61 0.31 -3.22
N TRP A 353 9.62 0.63 -2.42
CA TRP A 353 11.00 0.25 -2.68
C TRP A 353 11.19 -1.26 -2.50
N ARG A 354 11.48 -1.95 -3.60
CA ARG A 354 11.90 -3.36 -3.55
C ARG A 354 13.39 -3.49 -3.25
N THR A 355 14.19 -2.61 -3.81
CA THR A 355 15.64 -2.51 -3.57
C THR A 355 16.03 -1.05 -3.37
N LYS A 356 17.35 -0.78 -3.29
CA LYS A 356 17.84 0.60 -3.25
C LYS A 356 17.54 1.40 -4.53
N ARG A 357 17.14 0.75 -5.63
CA ARG A 357 16.89 1.42 -6.91
C ARG A 357 15.59 1.01 -7.58
N ILE A 358 15.06 -0.17 -7.27
CA ILE A 358 13.81 -0.67 -7.87
C ILE A 358 12.63 -0.30 -6.97
N VAL A 359 11.63 0.27 -7.60
CA VAL A 359 10.32 0.60 -7.01
C VAL A 359 9.23 -0.14 -7.78
N TYR A 360 8.27 -0.67 -7.08
CA TYR A 360 7.01 -1.15 -7.65
C TYR A 360 5.96 -0.06 -7.49
N ALA A 361 5.43 0.40 -8.61
CA ALA A 361 4.35 1.37 -8.68
C ALA A 361 3.04 0.62 -8.94
N ILE A 362 2.21 0.49 -7.92
CA ILE A 362 0.94 -0.23 -7.98
C ILE A 362 -0.10 0.68 -8.61
N ASP A 363 -0.85 0.15 -9.57
CA ASP A 363 -1.82 0.91 -10.34
C ASP A 363 -3.22 0.32 -10.20
N TYR A 364 -4.21 1.14 -9.89
CA TYR A 364 -5.58 0.69 -9.70
C TYR A 364 -6.21 0.05 -10.95
N GLN A 365 -5.77 0.45 -12.13
CA GLN A 365 -6.45 0.10 -13.37
C GLN A 365 -5.71 -0.96 -14.21
N ARG A 366 -4.40 -1.10 -14.02
CA ARG A 366 -3.56 -1.82 -14.98
C ARG A 366 -2.78 -2.99 -14.39
N GLY A 367 -2.20 -2.84 -13.21
CA GLY A 367 -1.26 -3.77 -12.63
C GLY A 367 -0.18 -3.06 -11.83
N PHE A 368 1.08 -3.39 -12.04
CA PHE A 368 2.17 -2.62 -11.45
C PHE A 368 3.34 -2.45 -12.40
N ASP A 369 3.94 -1.28 -12.33
CA ASP A 369 5.15 -0.93 -13.07
C ASP A 369 6.38 -1.20 -12.21
N VAL A 370 7.42 -1.75 -12.81
CA VAL A 370 8.75 -1.90 -12.23
C VAL A 370 9.57 -0.70 -12.69
N LEU A 371 9.90 0.18 -11.77
CA LEU A 371 10.64 1.41 -12.04
C LEU A 371 12.04 1.33 -11.43
N LYS A 372 13.04 1.84 -12.13
CA LYS A 372 14.39 2.00 -11.61
C LYS A 372 14.73 3.47 -11.47
N TYR A 373 15.00 3.89 -10.24
CA TYR A 373 15.44 5.24 -9.95
C TYR A 373 16.96 5.36 -10.04
N ASN A 374 17.45 6.15 -11.01
CA ASN A 374 18.87 6.39 -11.29
C ASN A 374 19.41 7.68 -10.68
N GLY A 375 18.58 8.44 -9.96
CA GLY A 375 18.97 9.66 -9.27
C GLY A 375 19.87 9.45 -8.05
N LYS A 376 20.23 10.57 -7.40
CA LYS A 376 21.01 10.59 -6.15
C LYS A 376 20.12 10.29 -4.95
N PHE A 377 20.75 9.76 -3.85
CA PHE A 377 20.11 9.47 -2.59
C PHE A 377 20.70 10.34 -1.47
#